data_f5563444789a269691b414051f3862c8
#
_entry.id   f5563444789a269691b414051f3862c8
#
_cell.length_a   1.000
_cell.length_b   1.000
_cell.length_c   1.000
_cell.angle_alpha   90.00
_cell.angle_beta   90.00
_cell.angle_gamma   90.00
#
_symmetry.space_group_name_H-M   'P 1'
#
loop_
_entity.id
_entity.type
_entity.pdbx_description
1 polymer ?
#
loop_
_entity_poly.entity_id
_entity_poly.type
_entity_poly.pdbx_seq_one_letter_code
_entity_poly.pdbx_strand_id
1 'polypeptide(L)'
;MKLTDLSVSIRSLVTLSLLVFVVNVHAQTARQFTLNLTDDGKAQMVCFLPQTPSGKAVVGVPGGGYSVLSNTHEGTMASDWMNKQGIAYFVVNYRLPHGDRTIPMGDVQKGIRIVRDSASIWGINPHDVGIMGFSAGGHLASVVSTLSDFDTRPDFSILFYPVISMDERVSHKWSCINFLGQEGHKDPKLVRQYSTNNAVRRHLTPPAFIVMSSDDNLVPPVTNGLTYYTAMRNAGNECALYVYPTGGHGYGFGSWFPYRDEMLSTLGKWLKARQTPKTDAIRVACVGNSITDGHGIDMAPSQGYPAQLQRMLGKDYWVKNFGVSGRTMLNKGDQPYMTELAWADAQAFKPDVVVIKLGTNDSKPQNWQYKTEFRQDLEQMILTLRPDLAQPAKSSKKGKKAKKAQAAAPQKPRILLCTPIPALKSSWGINESVIANEIIPIQQEVAQKYGLQIVDLHTLFTGNGAGMLDDGIHPDGRGARRLAELVATAITSQ
;
A
#
# COMPACT_ATOMS: atom_id res chain seq x y z
N MET A 1 -74.46 10.18 -59.75
CA MET A 1 -73.92 9.90 -61.07
C MET A 1 -72.44 10.25 -61.07
N LYS A 2 -71.60 9.25 -61.33
CA LYS A 2 -70.17 9.27 -61.66
C LYS A 2 -69.21 9.96 -60.67
N LEU A 3 -68.35 9.24 -59.90
CA LEU A 3 -67.11 8.52 -60.24
C LEU A 3 -65.97 9.41 -60.76
N THR A 4 -64.87 9.24 -60.13
CA THR A 4 -63.44 9.29 -60.52
C THR A 4 -62.66 10.41 -59.81
N ASP A 5 -61.46 10.36 -59.39
CA ASP A 5 -60.51 9.25 -59.15
C ASP A 5 -59.41 9.76 -58.16
N LEU A 6 -58.95 8.86 -57.43
CA LEU A 6 -57.63 8.69 -56.82
C LEU A 6 -56.50 9.67 -57.20
N SER A 7 -55.81 10.19 -56.21
CA SER A 7 -54.35 10.10 -56.16
C SER A 7 -53.83 10.02 -54.76
N VAL A 8 -53.19 8.89 -54.48
CA VAL A 8 -52.50 8.50 -53.26
C VAL A 8 -51.20 9.32 -53.13
N SER A 9 -51.04 10.03 -52.05
CA SER A 9 -49.73 10.50 -51.64
C SER A 9 -49.34 9.90 -50.31
N ILE A 10 -48.41 8.98 -50.37
CA ILE A 10 -47.75 8.33 -49.25
C ILE A 10 -46.94 9.35 -48.49
N ARG A 11 -47.35 9.77 -47.32
CA ARG A 11 -46.50 10.44 -46.37
C ARG A 11 -46.12 9.44 -45.28
N SER A 12 -44.80 9.15 -45.26
CA SER A 12 -44.10 8.31 -44.31
C SER A 12 -44.45 8.65 -42.87
N LEU A 13 -45.10 7.74 -42.16
CA LEU A 13 -45.12 7.74 -40.71
C LEU A 13 -43.72 7.34 -40.24
N VAL A 14 -42.97 8.28 -39.74
CA VAL A 14 -41.77 7.99 -38.92
C VAL A 14 -42.29 7.61 -37.55
N THR A 15 -42.40 6.33 -37.34
CA THR A 15 -42.59 5.75 -35.99
C THR A 15 -41.31 5.92 -35.23
N LEU A 16 -41.28 6.91 -34.34
CA LEU A 16 -40.23 7.13 -33.33
C LEU A 16 -40.35 5.99 -32.32
N SER A 17 -39.62 4.91 -32.56
CA SER A 17 -39.43 3.84 -31.55
C SER A 17 -38.63 4.41 -30.42
N LEU A 18 -39.28 4.83 -29.34
CA LEU A 18 -38.65 5.05 -28.05
C LEU A 18 -38.11 3.68 -27.57
N LEU A 19 -36.84 3.42 -27.81
CA LEU A 19 -36.13 2.37 -27.09
C LEU A 19 -36.01 2.83 -25.63
N VAL A 20 -36.96 2.43 -24.81
CA VAL A 20 -36.83 2.46 -23.36
C VAL A 20 -35.75 1.44 -23.01
N PHE A 21 -34.53 1.89 -22.83
CA PHE A 21 -33.52 1.12 -22.13
C PHE A 21 -34.01 0.99 -20.69
N VAL A 22 -34.73 -0.08 -20.39
CA VAL A 22 -34.93 -0.56 -19.02
C VAL A 22 -33.56 -1.03 -18.57
N VAL A 23 -32.80 -0.12 -17.93
CA VAL A 23 -31.67 -0.51 -17.10
C VAL A 23 -32.29 -1.32 -15.97
N ASN A 24 -32.31 -2.63 -16.12
CA ASN A 24 -32.55 -3.54 -15.02
C ASN A 24 -31.39 -3.36 -14.02
N VAL A 25 -31.53 -2.38 -13.15
CA VAL A 25 -30.78 -2.35 -11.91
C VAL A 25 -31.32 -3.52 -11.08
N HIS A 26 -30.79 -4.70 -11.31
CA HIS A 26 -30.96 -5.79 -10.37
C HIS A 26 -30.36 -5.30 -9.06
N ALA A 27 -31.19 -4.94 -8.11
CA ALA A 27 -30.76 -4.77 -6.73
C ALA A 27 -30.08 -6.09 -6.35
N GLN A 28 -28.74 -6.09 -6.31
CA GLN A 28 -28.01 -7.27 -5.89
C GLN A 28 -28.45 -7.56 -4.46
N THR A 29 -29.14 -8.68 -4.26
CA THR A 29 -29.40 -9.19 -2.91
C THR A 29 -28.05 -9.48 -2.26
N ALA A 30 -27.89 -9.18 -0.97
CA ALA A 30 -26.70 -9.56 -0.22
C ALA A 30 -26.40 -11.03 -0.49
N ARG A 31 -25.20 -11.32 -1.01
CA ARG A 31 -24.82 -12.68 -1.42
C ARG A 31 -23.87 -13.27 -0.42
N GLN A 32 -24.20 -14.48 0.05
CA GLN A 32 -23.29 -15.30 0.83
C GLN A 32 -22.94 -16.56 0.04
N PHE A 33 -21.65 -16.92 -0.02
CA PHE A 33 -21.14 -18.14 -0.62
C PHE A 33 -19.79 -18.49 -0.05
N THR A 34 -19.30 -19.70 -0.31
CA THR A 34 -17.99 -20.17 0.15
C THR A 34 -17.12 -20.54 -1.04
N LEU A 35 -15.85 -20.19 -0.98
CA LEU A 35 -14.81 -20.57 -1.94
C LEU A 35 -13.77 -21.46 -1.26
N ASN A 36 -13.32 -22.49 -1.94
CA ASN A 36 -12.15 -23.27 -1.52
C ASN A 36 -10.88 -22.50 -1.85
N LEU A 37 -10.02 -22.31 -0.85
CA LEU A 37 -8.68 -21.74 -1.03
C LEU A 37 -7.65 -22.83 -1.38
N THR A 38 -7.94 -24.09 -1.07
CA THR A 38 -7.10 -25.24 -1.41
C THR A 38 -7.94 -26.28 -2.14
N ASP A 39 -7.30 -27.09 -2.98
CA ASP A 39 -8.00 -28.10 -3.80
C ASP A 39 -8.68 -29.18 -2.93
N ASP A 40 -8.11 -29.46 -1.76
CA ASP A 40 -8.66 -30.41 -0.77
C ASP A 40 -9.76 -29.79 0.12
N GLY A 41 -10.08 -28.50 -0.07
CA GLY A 41 -11.10 -27.78 0.69
C GLY A 41 -10.80 -27.53 2.16
N LYS A 42 -9.57 -27.81 2.63
CA LYS A 42 -9.20 -27.60 4.05
C LYS A 42 -9.04 -26.13 4.42
N ALA A 43 -8.69 -25.25 3.46
CA ALA A 43 -8.80 -23.82 3.63
C ALA A 43 -9.95 -23.30 2.78
N GLN A 44 -10.78 -22.45 3.38
CA GLN A 44 -11.96 -21.89 2.74
C GLN A 44 -12.10 -20.40 3.05
N MET A 45 -12.82 -19.69 2.21
CA MET A 45 -13.19 -18.30 2.43
C MET A 45 -14.72 -18.17 2.32
N VAL A 46 -15.35 -17.75 3.42
CA VAL A 46 -16.78 -17.42 3.44
C VAL A 46 -16.94 -15.97 3.02
N CYS A 47 -17.70 -15.73 1.97
CA CYS A 47 -17.86 -14.44 1.33
C CYS A 47 -19.22 -13.84 1.65
N PHE A 48 -19.25 -12.59 2.09
CA PHE A 48 -20.44 -11.79 2.38
C PHE A 48 -20.38 -10.50 1.57
N LEU A 49 -21.11 -10.46 0.46
CA LEU A 49 -21.16 -9.28 -0.41
C LEU A 49 -22.34 -8.39 -0.05
N PRO A 50 -22.13 -7.08 0.15
CA PRO A 50 -23.23 -6.17 0.48
C PRO A 50 -24.14 -5.95 -0.72
N GLN A 51 -25.39 -5.59 -0.45
CA GLN A 51 -26.36 -5.24 -1.48
C GLN A 51 -25.94 -3.97 -2.27
N THR A 52 -25.32 -3.01 -1.57
CA THR A 52 -24.80 -1.79 -2.17
C THR A 52 -23.32 -1.66 -1.83
N PRO A 53 -22.41 -2.07 -2.72
CA PRO A 53 -20.98 -2.00 -2.47
C PRO A 53 -20.45 -0.55 -2.35
N SER A 54 -19.65 -0.28 -1.32
CA SER A 54 -18.92 0.99 -1.17
C SER A 54 -17.59 1.00 -1.92
N GLY A 55 -17.19 -0.13 -2.49
CA GLY A 55 -15.86 -0.36 -3.04
C GLY A 55 -14.86 -0.92 -2.01
N LYS A 56 -15.14 -0.84 -0.71
CA LYS A 56 -14.25 -1.33 0.34
C LYS A 56 -14.46 -2.82 0.61
N ALA A 57 -13.36 -3.53 0.90
CA ALA A 57 -13.38 -4.92 1.33
C ALA A 57 -12.54 -5.16 2.58
N VAL A 58 -12.92 -6.16 3.37
CA VAL A 58 -12.17 -6.59 4.56
C VAL A 58 -12.08 -8.12 4.58
N VAL A 59 -10.87 -8.63 4.69
CA VAL A 59 -10.57 -10.05 4.89
C VAL A 59 -10.45 -10.32 6.39
N GLY A 60 -11.38 -11.07 6.96
CA GLY A 60 -11.44 -11.44 8.36
C GLY A 60 -10.62 -12.70 8.64
N VAL A 61 -9.88 -12.69 9.73
CA VAL A 61 -8.97 -13.74 10.20
C VAL A 61 -9.33 -14.09 11.64
N PRO A 62 -10.06 -15.18 11.88
CA PRO A 62 -10.48 -15.59 13.22
C PRO A 62 -9.32 -15.92 14.14
N GLY A 63 -9.52 -15.73 15.45
CA GLY A 63 -8.60 -16.18 16.49
C GLY A 63 -8.75 -17.67 16.81
N GLY A 64 -8.38 -18.05 18.05
CA GLY A 64 -8.43 -19.43 18.54
C GLY A 64 -7.07 -20.04 18.86
N GLY A 65 -6.06 -19.19 19.14
CA GLY A 65 -4.74 -19.61 19.62
C GLY A 65 -3.95 -20.48 18.65
N TYR A 66 -4.30 -20.46 17.36
CA TYR A 66 -3.76 -21.37 16.33
C TYR A 66 -4.01 -22.87 16.61
N SER A 67 -4.94 -23.19 17.50
CA SER A 67 -5.36 -24.57 17.82
C SER A 67 -6.78 -24.87 17.30
N VAL A 68 -7.62 -23.84 17.18
CA VAL A 68 -8.95 -23.86 16.62
C VAL A 68 -9.21 -22.55 15.87
N LEU A 69 -10.36 -22.43 15.19
CA LEU A 69 -10.83 -21.20 14.60
C LEU A 69 -12.11 -20.74 15.32
N SER A 70 -12.07 -19.55 15.92
CA SER A 70 -13.23 -18.90 16.57
C SER A 70 -14.17 -18.24 15.56
N ASN A 71 -14.68 -19.02 14.61
CA ASN A 71 -15.36 -18.54 13.41
C ASN A 71 -16.66 -17.75 13.63
N THR A 72 -17.29 -17.84 14.80
CA THR A 72 -18.57 -17.16 15.07
C THR A 72 -18.31 -15.72 15.49
N HIS A 73 -17.90 -15.48 16.73
CA HIS A 73 -17.78 -14.13 17.29
C HIS A 73 -16.52 -13.38 16.82
N GLU A 74 -15.50 -14.08 16.37
CA GLU A 74 -14.27 -13.54 15.77
C GLU A 74 -14.20 -13.77 14.25
N GLY A 75 -15.32 -14.12 13.64
CA GLY A 75 -15.43 -14.36 12.20
C GLY A 75 -16.73 -13.81 11.64
N THR A 76 -17.71 -14.68 11.45
CA THR A 76 -18.94 -14.34 10.70
C THR A 76 -19.83 -13.29 11.36
N MET A 77 -19.77 -13.10 12.69
CA MET A 77 -20.62 -12.13 13.41
C MET A 77 -20.41 -10.67 12.93
N ALA A 78 -19.25 -10.35 12.34
CA ALA A 78 -18.97 -9.02 11.79
C ALA A 78 -19.69 -8.75 10.45
N SER A 79 -20.18 -9.79 9.76
CA SER A 79 -20.65 -9.69 8.37
C SER A 79 -21.83 -8.74 8.19
N ASP A 80 -22.83 -8.78 9.06
CA ASP A 80 -24.00 -7.92 8.98
C ASP A 80 -23.64 -6.44 9.17
N TRP A 81 -22.76 -6.15 10.14
CA TRP A 81 -22.33 -4.78 10.37
C TRP A 81 -21.49 -4.28 9.18
N MET A 82 -20.57 -5.08 8.66
CA MET A 82 -19.75 -4.73 7.50
C MET A 82 -20.63 -4.48 6.27
N ASN A 83 -21.56 -5.38 5.98
CA ASN A 83 -22.47 -5.24 4.82
C ASN A 83 -23.39 -4.02 4.93
N LYS A 84 -23.85 -3.67 6.15
CA LYS A 84 -24.60 -2.42 6.39
C LYS A 84 -23.78 -1.15 6.13
N GLN A 85 -22.43 -1.22 6.22
CA GLN A 85 -21.54 -0.14 5.82
C GLN A 85 -21.18 -0.18 4.30
N GLY A 86 -21.76 -1.11 3.54
CA GLY A 86 -21.43 -1.35 2.13
C GLY A 86 -20.07 -2.04 1.92
N ILE A 87 -19.48 -2.61 2.97
CA ILE A 87 -18.16 -3.25 2.93
C ILE A 87 -18.33 -4.74 2.62
N ALA A 88 -17.66 -5.21 1.57
CA ALA A 88 -17.58 -6.66 1.31
C ALA A 88 -16.71 -7.32 2.38
N TYR A 89 -17.20 -8.40 2.98
CA TYR A 89 -16.53 -9.07 4.07
C TYR A 89 -16.26 -10.55 3.74
N PHE A 90 -15.04 -10.99 4.07
CA PHE A 90 -14.55 -12.31 3.72
C PHE A 90 -13.92 -12.95 4.94
N VAL A 91 -14.38 -14.11 5.39
CA VAL A 91 -13.78 -14.82 6.53
C VAL A 91 -12.93 -15.96 6.00
N VAL A 92 -11.63 -15.91 6.25
CA VAL A 92 -10.70 -16.95 5.86
C VAL A 92 -10.61 -18.02 6.96
N ASN A 93 -11.13 -19.19 6.68
CA ASN A 93 -10.93 -20.39 7.49
C ASN A 93 -9.59 -21.00 7.08
N TYR A 94 -8.52 -20.45 7.64
CA TYR A 94 -7.16 -20.86 7.34
C TYR A 94 -6.82 -22.20 7.99
N ARG A 95 -5.88 -22.94 7.40
CA ARG A 95 -5.32 -24.15 8.00
C ARG A 95 -4.45 -23.80 9.19
N LEU A 96 -4.57 -24.60 10.26
CA LEU A 96 -3.75 -24.42 11.46
C LEU A 96 -2.27 -24.70 11.15
N PRO A 97 -1.35 -23.93 11.73
CA PRO A 97 0.06 -24.00 11.38
C PRO A 97 0.75 -25.31 11.80
N HIS A 98 0.41 -25.87 12.94
CA HIS A 98 1.13 -27.03 13.52
C HIS A 98 2.66 -26.83 13.51
N GLY A 99 3.12 -25.59 13.73
CA GLY A 99 4.51 -25.20 13.67
C GLY A 99 5.00 -24.73 12.30
N ASP A 100 4.26 -24.98 11.23
CA ASP A 100 4.56 -24.40 9.91
C ASP A 100 3.71 -23.15 9.67
N ARG A 101 4.26 -22.03 10.02
CA ARG A 101 3.66 -20.68 9.90
C ARG A 101 3.39 -20.25 8.48
N THR A 102 4.02 -20.87 7.48
CA THR A 102 3.80 -20.52 6.07
C THR A 102 2.42 -20.94 5.57
N ILE A 103 1.84 -21.97 6.20
CA ILE A 103 0.51 -22.51 5.86
C ILE A 103 -0.59 -21.45 6.07
N PRO A 104 -0.85 -20.95 7.29
CA PRO A 104 -1.90 -19.96 7.51
C PRO A 104 -1.62 -18.63 6.80
N MET A 105 -0.34 -18.22 6.71
CA MET A 105 0.06 -17.02 5.96
C MET A 105 -0.33 -17.15 4.48
N GLY A 106 0.01 -18.27 3.84
CA GLY A 106 -0.31 -18.53 2.44
C GLY A 106 -1.81 -18.57 2.17
N ASP A 107 -2.61 -19.14 3.08
CA ASP A 107 -4.06 -19.18 2.95
C ASP A 107 -4.67 -17.77 2.99
N VAL A 108 -4.25 -16.92 3.94
CA VAL A 108 -4.73 -15.53 4.04
C VAL A 108 -4.26 -14.69 2.85
N GLN A 109 -3.01 -14.82 2.42
CA GLN A 109 -2.48 -14.14 1.24
C GLN A 109 -3.24 -14.53 -0.03
N LYS A 110 -3.59 -15.81 -0.18
CA LYS A 110 -4.44 -16.30 -1.29
C LYS A 110 -5.83 -15.70 -1.24
N GLY A 111 -6.44 -15.60 -0.05
CA GLY A 111 -7.72 -14.92 0.16
C GLY A 111 -7.68 -13.46 -0.32
N ILE A 112 -6.67 -12.68 0.09
CA ILE A 112 -6.50 -11.28 -0.36
C ILE A 112 -6.35 -11.21 -1.88
N ARG A 113 -5.57 -12.10 -2.49
CA ARG A 113 -5.38 -12.14 -3.94
C ARG A 113 -6.70 -12.40 -4.67
N ILE A 114 -7.47 -13.40 -4.24
CA ILE A 114 -8.79 -13.72 -4.83
C ILE A 114 -9.72 -12.50 -4.73
N VAL A 115 -9.74 -11.78 -3.60
CA VAL A 115 -10.55 -10.57 -3.43
C VAL A 115 -10.14 -9.49 -4.43
N ARG A 116 -8.84 -9.26 -4.62
CA ARG A 116 -8.32 -8.29 -5.59
C ARG A 116 -8.60 -8.70 -7.04
N ASP A 117 -8.39 -9.95 -7.38
CA ASP A 117 -8.62 -10.49 -8.73
C ASP A 117 -10.11 -10.45 -9.11
N SER A 118 -11.00 -10.61 -8.13
CA SER A 118 -12.46 -10.59 -8.32
C SER A 118 -13.08 -9.20 -8.10
N ALA A 119 -12.28 -8.17 -7.88
CA ALA A 119 -12.73 -6.85 -7.44
C ALA A 119 -13.80 -6.23 -8.38
N SER A 120 -13.59 -6.30 -9.69
CA SER A 120 -14.54 -5.78 -10.68
C SER A 120 -15.89 -6.51 -10.67
N ILE A 121 -15.89 -7.82 -10.38
CA ILE A 121 -17.10 -8.65 -10.34
C ILE A 121 -17.91 -8.40 -9.06
N TRP A 122 -17.20 -8.07 -7.96
CA TRP A 122 -17.80 -7.91 -6.64
C TRP A 122 -18.05 -6.44 -6.26
N GLY A 123 -17.78 -5.50 -7.16
CA GLY A 123 -17.92 -4.06 -6.90
C GLY A 123 -16.93 -3.55 -5.86
N ILE A 124 -15.72 -4.11 -5.84
CA ILE A 124 -14.64 -3.76 -4.91
C ILE A 124 -13.60 -2.91 -5.64
N ASN A 125 -13.00 -1.96 -4.92
CA ASN A 125 -11.78 -1.32 -5.35
C ASN A 125 -10.58 -2.18 -4.90
N PRO A 126 -9.75 -2.73 -5.80
CA PRO A 126 -8.62 -3.59 -5.44
C PRO A 126 -7.54 -2.87 -4.61
N HIS A 127 -7.63 -1.54 -4.50
CA HIS A 127 -6.74 -0.68 -3.71
C HIS A 127 -7.34 -0.26 -2.35
N ASP A 128 -8.44 -0.92 -1.93
CA ASP A 128 -9.10 -0.68 -0.64
C ASP A 128 -9.51 -2.01 0.02
N VAL A 129 -8.59 -2.97 0.02
CA VAL A 129 -8.75 -4.30 0.61
C VAL A 129 -7.98 -4.37 1.92
N GLY A 130 -8.70 -4.28 3.03
CA GLY A 130 -8.12 -4.39 4.37
C GLY A 130 -8.13 -5.81 4.92
N ILE A 131 -7.46 -5.98 6.05
CA ILE A 131 -7.47 -7.20 6.85
C ILE A 131 -7.99 -6.90 8.25
N MET A 132 -8.77 -7.82 8.83
CA MET A 132 -9.23 -7.74 10.21
C MET A 132 -8.93 -9.04 10.94
N GLY A 133 -8.22 -8.96 12.05
CA GLY A 133 -7.86 -10.16 12.81
C GLY A 133 -8.11 -10.02 14.30
N PHE A 134 -8.38 -11.17 14.94
CA PHE A 134 -8.74 -11.26 16.35
C PHE A 134 -7.76 -12.17 17.06
N SER A 135 -7.24 -11.78 18.24
CA SER A 135 -6.36 -12.62 19.05
C SER A 135 -5.17 -13.18 18.23
N ALA A 136 -5.02 -14.50 18.14
CA ALA A 136 -4.06 -15.17 17.27
C ALA A 136 -4.27 -14.82 15.77
N GLY A 137 -5.53 -14.65 15.33
CA GLY A 137 -5.85 -14.11 14.00
C GLY A 137 -5.42 -12.66 13.84
N GLY A 138 -5.41 -11.86 14.91
CA GLY A 138 -4.82 -10.52 14.96
C GLY A 138 -3.31 -10.55 14.76
N HIS A 139 -2.63 -11.57 15.30
CA HIS A 139 -1.23 -11.83 15.00
C HIS A 139 -1.05 -12.15 13.50
N LEU A 140 -1.81 -13.09 12.97
CA LEU A 140 -1.70 -13.47 11.56
C LEU A 140 -2.00 -12.28 10.62
N ALA A 141 -3.00 -11.45 10.95
CA ALA A 141 -3.28 -10.22 10.23
C ALA A 141 -2.11 -9.22 10.27
N SER A 142 -1.45 -9.08 11.44
CA SER A 142 -0.27 -8.22 11.57
C SER A 142 0.96 -8.79 10.84
N VAL A 143 1.13 -10.12 10.81
CA VAL A 143 2.16 -10.82 10.02
C VAL A 143 1.98 -10.54 8.54
N VAL A 144 0.75 -10.72 8.02
CA VAL A 144 0.45 -10.44 6.60
C VAL A 144 0.63 -8.95 6.28
N SER A 145 0.32 -8.06 7.21
CA SER A 145 0.50 -6.60 7.04
C SER A 145 1.97 -6.17 7.00
N THR A 146 2.87 -6.89 7.68
CA THR A 146 4.27 -6.49 7.84
C THR A 146 5.26 -7.29 6.99
N LEU A 147 4.96 -8.57 6.73
CA LEU A 147 5.90 -9.50 6.09
C LEU A 147 5.49 -9.92 4.66
N SER A 148 4.28 -9.61 4.21
CA SER A 148 3.85 -9.95 2.84
C SER A 148 4.49 -9.04 1.80
N ASP A 149 4.61 -9.58 0.59
CA ASP A 149 4.92 -8.83 -0.60
C ASP A 149 3.79 -7.84 -0.94
N PHE A 150 4.09 -6.84 -1.75
CA PHE A 150 3.18 -5.77 -2.10
C PHE A 150 1.81 -6.26 -2.58
N ASP A 151 1.76 -7.27 -3.44
CA ASP A 151 0.52 -7.78 -4.07
C ASP A 151 -0.45 -8.43 -3.07
N THR A 152 0.04 -8.94 -1.94
CA THR A 152 -0.77 -9.60 -0.90
C THR A 152 -0.80 -8.84 0.42
N ARG A 153 -0.07 -7.73 0.52
CA ARG A 153 -0.14 -6.83 1.68
C ARG A 153 -1.47 -6.08 1.65
N PRO A 154 -2.25 -6.07 2.74
CA PRO A 154 -3.51 -5.32 2.80
C PRO A 154 -3.29 -3.80 2.72
N ASP A 155 -4.33 -3.06 2.35
CA ASP A 155 -4.26 -1.60 2.29
C ASP A 155 -4.48 -0.92 3.66
N PHE A 156 -5.04 -1.65 4.62
CA PHE A 156 -5.18 -1.27 6.04
C PHE A 156 -5.41 -2.51 6.90
N SER A 157 -5.19 -2.38 8.22
CA SER A 157 -5.42 -3.47 9.19
C SER A 157 -6.31 -3.03 10.35
N ILE A 158 -7.15 -3.95 10.84
CA ILE A 158 -8.00 -3.82 12.02
C ILE A 158 -7.63 -4.98 12.95
N LEU A 159 -7.12 -4.66 14.12
CA LEU A 159 -6.55 -5.65 15.04
C LEU A 159 -7.31 -5.61 16.38
N PHE A 160 -8.06 -6.67 16.66
CA PHE A 160 -8.79 -6.85 17.92
C PHE A 160 -7.94 -7.64 18.90
N TYR A 161 -7.63 -7.04 20.06
CA TYR A 161 -6.82 -7.65 21.12
C TYR A 161 -5.73 -8.58 20.58
N PRO A 162 -4.91 -8.09 19.65
CA PRO A 162 -4.03 -8.95 18.86
C PRO A 162 -2.91 -9.53 19.73
N VAL A 163 -2.60 -10.80 19.53
CA VAL A 163 -1.26 -11.31 19.85
C VAL A 163 -0.28 -10.59 18.91
N ILE A 164 0.82 -10.08 19.44
CA ILE A 164 1.88 -9.39 18.69
C ILE A 164 3.24 -9.98 19.00
N SER A 165 3.56 -10.11 20.28
CA SER A 165 4.80 -10.75 20.70
C SER A 165 4.69 -12.27 20.58
N MET A 166 5.73 -12.90 20.03
CA MET A 166 5.90 -14.34 20.02
C MET A 166 6.75 -14.84 21.20
N ASP A 167 7.06 -13.97 22.16
CA ASP A 167 7.69 -14.36 23.42
C ASP A 167 6.62 -14.87 24.41
N GLU A 168 6.63 -16.18 24.68
CA GLU A 168 5.64 -16.84 25.55
C GLU A 168 5.61 -16.33 27.00
N ARG A 169 6.65 -15.61 27.43
CA ARG A 169 6.76 -15.05 28.79
C ARG A 169 5.89 -13.79 28.96
N VAL A 170 5.54 -13.12 27.87
CA VAL A 170 4.84 -11.81 27.87
C VAL A 170 3.62 -11.79 26.94
N SER A 171 3.26 -12.94 26.34
CA SER A 171 2.16 -13.08 25.41
C SER A 171 1.44 -14.42 25.61
N HIS A 172 0.44 -14.70 24.76
CA HIS A 172 -0.31 -15.96 24.82
C HIS A 172 0.56 -17.14 24.41
N LYS A 173 1.01 -17.91 25.39
CA LYS A 173 1.97 -19.01 25.24
C LYS A 173 1.59 -20.00 24.13
N TRP A 174 0.34 -20.44 24.11
CA TRP A 174 -0.08 -21.44 23.12
C TRP A 174 -0.11 -20.90 21.70
N SER A 175 -0.41 -19.61 21.50
CA SER A 175 -0.26 -18.98 20.18
C SER A 175 1.18 -19.00 19.68
N CYS A 176 2.14 -18.75 20.59
CA CYS A 176 3.58 -18.78 20.25
C CYS A 176 4.01 -20.20 19.82
N ILE A 177 3.67 -21.21 20.64
CA ILE A 177 4.05 -22.60 20.38
C ILE A 177 3.38 -23.15 19.14
N ASN A 178 2.06 -22.95 18.99
CA ASN A 178 1.30 -23.47 17.84
C ASN A 178 1.75 -22.85 16.51
N PHE A 179 2.11 -21.57 16.52
CA PHE A 179 2.55 -20.86 15.33
C PHE A 179 4.01 -21.16 14.94
N LEU A 180 4.91 -21.12 15.92
CA LEU A 180 6.34 -21.31 15.68
C LEU A 180 6.80 -22.78 15.77
N GLY A 181 6.01 -23.64 16.39
CA GLY A 181 6.36 -25.04 16.67
C GLY A 181 7.14 -25.21 17.97
N GLN A 182 7.26 -26.47 18.43
CA GLN A 182 7.87 -26.84 19.72
C GLN A 182 9.35 -26.42 19.85
N GLU A 183 10.07 -26.35 18.74
CA GLU A 183 11.47 -25.87 18.76
C GLU A 183 11.57 -24.41 18.32
N GLY A 184 10.72 -23.97 17.38
CA GLY A 184 10.78 -22.62 16.85
C GLY A 184 10.46 -21.53 17.86
N HIS A 185 9.55 -21.78 18.83
CA HIS A 185 9.24 -20.80 19.88
C HIS A 185 10.39 -20.56 20.87
N LYS A 186 11.40 -21.45 20.90
CA LYS A 186 12.62 -21.31 21.67
C LYS A 186 13.74 -20.60 20.93
N ASP A 187 13.62 -20.45 19.59
CA ASP A 187 14.60 -19.75 18.76
C ASP A 187 14.38 -18.23 18.83
N PRO A 188 15.32 -17.48 19.45
CA PRO A 188 15.18 -16.02 19.59
C PRO A 188 15.08 -15.28 18.24
N LYS A 189 15.63 -15.85 17.15
CA LYS A 189 15.55 -15.23 15.81
C LYS A 189 14.13 -15.35 15.27
N LEU A 190 13.50 -16.52 15.37
CA LEU A 190 12.12 -16.73 14.95
C LEU A 190 11.14 -15.94 15.83
N VAL A 191 11.32 -15.98 17.14
CA VAL A 191 10.53 -15.16 18.08
C VAL A 191 10.60 -13.69 17.70
N ARG A 192 11.80 -13.15 17.46
CA ARG A 192 11.99 -11.75 17.03
C ARG A 192 11.36 -11.48 15.67
N GLN A 193 11.56 -12.36 14.69
CA GLN A 193 11.06 -12.20 13.31
C GLN A 193 9.54 -12.12 13.26
N TYR A 194 8.85 -12.96 14.03
CA TYR A 194 7.40 -13.05 14.05
C TYR A 194 6.74 -12.27 15.19
N SER A 195 7.48 -11.60 16.05
CA SER A 195 6.97 -10.52 16.88
C SER A 195 6.84 -9.28 16.01
N THR A 196 5.62 -9.02 15.53
CA THR A 196 5.36 -8.14 14.37
C THR A 196 5.64 -6.67 14.61
N ASN A 197 5.72 -6.23 15.87
CA ASN A 197 6.25 -4.91 16.22
C ASN A 197 7.69 -4.69 15.73
N ASN A 198 8.50 -5.74 15.61
CA ASN A 198 9.86 -5.67 15.05
C ASN A 198 9.88 -5.62 13.50
N ALA A 199 8.78 -5.99 12.87
CA ALA A 199 8.66 -6.06 11.42
C ALA A 199 7.96 -4.83 10.80
N VAL A 200 7.55 -3.87 11.63
CA VAL A 200 6.95 -2.61 11.14
C VAL A 200 7.96 -1.84 10.30
N ARG A 201 7.55 -1.44 9.11
CA ARG A 201 8.36 -0.68 8.15
C ARG A 201 7.69 0.64 7.83
N ARG A 202 8.49 1.71 7.87
CA ARG A 202 8.05 3.07 7.52
C ARG A 202 7.50 3.10 6.10
N HIS A 203 6.36 3.76 5.89
CA HIS A 203 5.60 3.89 4.63
C HIS A 203 5.08 2.58 4.01
N LEU A 204 5.62 1.42 4.38
CA LEU A 204 5.26 0.13 3.77
C LEU A 204 4.23 -0.65 4.60
N THR A 205 4.34 -0.62 5.94
CA THR A 205 3.30 -1.23 6.79
C THR A 205 2.03 -0.38 6.72
N PRO A 206 0.89 -0.99 6.39
CA PRO A 206 -0.35 -0.25 6.18
C PRO A 206 -0.87 0.37 7.48
N PRO A 207 -1.70 1.43 7.38
CA PRO A 207 -2.39 2.01 8.53
C PRO A 207 -3.15 0.98 9.35
N ALA A 208 -3.14 1.14 10.68
CA ALA A 208 -3.74 0.19 11.59
C ALA A 208 -4.76 0.85 12.55
N PHE A 209 -5.84 0.11 12.81
CA PHE A 209 -6.80 0.36 13.88
C PHE A 209 -6.69 -0.76 14.90
N ILE A 210 -6.32 -0.46 16.15
CA ILE A 210 -6.13 -1.43 17.22
C ILE A 210 -7.17 -1.18 18.30
N VAL A 211 -7.83 -2.25 18.74
CA VAL A 211 -8.77 -2.20 19.86
C VAL A 211 -8.51 -3.33 20.83
N MET A 212 -8.53 -3.02 22.14
CA MET A 212 -8.25 -3.98 23.22
C MET A 212 -8.88 -3.53 24.52
N SER A 213 -8.84 -4.36 25.56
CA SER A 213 -9.32 -4.07 26.90
C SER A 213 -8.19 -4.08 27.92
N SER A 214 -8.25 -3.20 28.91
CA SER A 214 -7.21 -3.09 29.95
C SER A 214 -7.12 -4.34 30.85
N ASP A 215 -8.24 -5.03 31.01
CA ASP A 215 -8.39 -6.24 31.85
C ASP A 215 -8.17 -7.55 31.08
N ASP A 216 -7.60 -7.52 29.86
CA ASP A 216 -7.23 -8.71 29.11
C ASP A 216 -6.01 -9.38 29.73
N ASN A 217 -6.25 -10.48 30.46
CA ASN A 217 -5.22 -11.27 31.10
C ASN A 217 -4.69 -12.42 30.22
N LEU A 218 -5.36 -12.72 29.09
CA LEU A 218 -4.94 -13.77 28.15
C LEU A 218 -3.90 -13.26 27.15
N VAL A 219 -4.13 -12.08 26.61
CA VAL A 219 -3.21 -11.37 25.71
C VAL A 219 -2.95 -9.97 26.31
N PRO A 220 -1.97 -9.82 27.20
CA PRO A 220 -1.75 -8.55 27.89
C PRO A 220 -1.56 -7.40 26.92
N PRO A 221 -2.34 -6.31 27.02
CA PRO A 221 -2.36 -5.24 26.03
C PRO A 221 -1.03 -4.49 25.95
N VAL A 222 -0.33 -4.34 27.10
CA VAL A 222 0.93 -3.59 27.19
C VAL A 222 2.05 -4.22 26.36
N THR A 223 2.17 -5.55 26.39
CA THR A 223 3.23 -6.29 25.72
C THR A 223 2.84 -6.75 24.31
N ASN A 224 1.61 -6.49 23.89
CA ASN A 224 1.10 -6.86 22.57
C ASN A 224 0.62 -5.62 21.79
N GLY A 225 -0.64 -5.26 21.81
CA GLY A 225 -1.18 -4.19 20.97
C GLY A 225 -0.50 -2.84 21.18
N LEU A 226 -0.12 -2.47 22.41
CA LEU A 226 0.61 -1.22 22.67
C LEU A 226 2.02 -1.22 22.07
N THR A 227 2.73 -2.37 22.06
CA THR A 227 4.06 -2.45 21.43
C THR A 227 3.96 -2.28 19.92
N TYR A 228 2.92 -2.83 19.29
CA TYR A 228 2.68 -2.63 17.84
C TYR A 228 2.34 -1.17 17.52
N TYR A 229 1.45 -0.56 18.33
CA TYR A 229 1.15 0.87 18.20
C TYR A 229 2.41 1.73 18.30
N THR A 230 3.24 1.46 19.32
CA THR A 230 4.51 2.19 19.52
C THR A 230 5.44 2.04 18.32
N ALA A 231 5.59 0.82 17.79
CA ALA A 231 6.41 0.57 16.60
C ALA A 231 5.86 1.31 15.37
N MET A 232 4.55 1.29 15.16
CA MET A 232 3.88 2.03 14.08
C MET A 232 4.14 3.54 14.19
N ARG A 233 4.00 4.11 15.40
CA ARG A 233 4.22 5.56 15.64
C ARG A 233 5.69 5.95 15.47
N ASN A 234 6.62 5.12 15.98
CA ASN A 234 8.06 5.35 15.80
C ASN A 234 8.49 5.26 14.33
N ALA A 235 7.85 4.40 13.55
CA ALA A 235 8.03 4.35 12.10
C ALA A 235 7.34 5.50 11.37
N GLY A 236 6.56 6.34 12.04
CA GLY A 236 5.79 7.43 11.45
C GLY A 236 4.54 6.96 10.68
N ASN A 237 4.13 5.70 10.82
CA ASN A 237 2.93 5.18 10.17
C ASN A 237 1.66 5.59 10.92
N GLU A 238 0.55 5.70 10.19
CA GLU A 238 -0.77 5.96 10.77
C GLU A 238 -1.22 4.76 11.61
N CYS A 239 -1.59 5.03 12.87
CA CYS A 239 -2.10 4.00 13.76
C CYS A 239 -3.06 4.62 14.80
N ALA A 240 -4.26 4.07 14.90
CA ALA A 240 -5.23 4.42 15.93
C ALA A 240 -5.27 3.31 16.99
N LEU A 241 -5.30 3.69 18.26
CA LEU A 241 -5.35 2.76 19.40
C LEU A 241 -6.50 3.13 20.33
N TYR A 242 -7.34 2.14 20.62
CA TYR A 242 -8.45 2.24 21.55
C TYR A 242 -8.34 1.17 22.62
N VAL A 243 -8.31 1.58 23.88
CA VAL A 243 -8.20 0.68 25.02
C VAL A 243 -9.40 0.92 25.94
N TYR A 244 -10.31 -0.03 26.01
CA TYR A 244 -11.47 0.02 26.89
C TYR A 244 -11.11 -0.46 28.29
N PRO A 245 -11.76 0.11 29.34
CA PRO A 245 -11.44 -0.25 30.72
C PRO A 245 -11.62 -1.74 31.01
N THR A 246 -12.72 -2.32 30.50
CA THR A 246 -13.11 -3.72 30.73
C THR A 246 -13.60 -4.36 29.43
N GLY A 247 -13.68 -5.70 29.43
CA GLY A 247 -14.14 -6.50 28.29
C GLY A 247 -13.41 -7.83 28.20
N GLY A 248 -12.26 -7.94 28.88
CA GLY A 248 -11.41 -9.13 28.84
C GLY A 248 -10.93 -9.43 27.43
N HIS A 249 -10.91 -10.72 27.09
CA HIS A 249 -10.47 -11.23 25.80
C HIS A 249 -11.63 -11.86 25.02
N GLY A 250 -11.58 -11.82 23.68
CA GLY A 250 -12.49 -12.61 22.83
C GLY A 250 -13.88 -12.02 22.63
N TYR A 251 -14.10 -10.72 22.86
CA TYR A 251 -15.43 -10.11 22.69
C TYR A 251 -15.84 -9.93 21.21
N GLY A 252 -14.89 -9.78 20.28
CA GLY A 252 -15.16 -9.61 18.85
C GLY A 252 -16.24 -8.57 18.56
N PHE A 253 -17.26 -8.98 17.82
CA PHE A 253 -18.47 -8.18 17.55
C PHE A 253 -19.65 -8.55 18.48
N GLY A 254 -19.38 -9.26 19.59
CA GLY A 254 -20.39 -9.76 20.51
C GLY A 254 -21.21 -8.67 21.19
N SER A 255 -22.52 -8.90 21.32
CA SER A 255 -23.44 -7.97 21.97
C SER A 255 -23.21 -7.83 23.49
N TRP A 256 -22.47 -8.78 24.08
CA TRP A 256 -22.09 -8.78 25.49
C TRP A 256 -20.94 -7.81 25.82
N PHE A 257 -20.24 -7.28 24.80
CA PHE A 257 -19.18 -6.28 25.05
C PHE A 257 -19.79 -4.94 25.44
N PRO A 258 -19.51 -4.41 26.63
CA PRO A 258 -20.19 -3.19 27.13
C PRO A 258 -19.99 -1.95 26.25
N TYR A 259 -18.85 -1.85 25.54
CA TYR A 259 -18.49 -0.72 24.71
C TYR A 259 -18.70 -0.98 23.21
N ARG A 260 -19.47 -2.00 22.87
CA ARG A 260 -19.65 -2.46 21.49
C ARG A 260 -20.08 -1.34 20.53
N ASP A 261 -21.10 -0.60 20.90
CA ASP A 261 -21.68 0.42 20.00
C ASP A 261 -20.74 1.60 19.80
N GLU A 262 -20.03 2.01 20.85
CA GLU A 262 -18.97 3.02 20.77
C GLU A 262 -17.83 2.55 19.88
N MET A 263 -17.35 1.33 20.08
CA MET A 263 -16.29 0.69 19.28
C MET A 263 -16.69 0.64 17.79
N LEU A 264 -17.88 0.17 17.49
CA LEU A 264 -18.37 0.06 16.10
C LEU A 264 -18.57 1.43 15.45
N SER A 265 -19.06 2.41 16.21
CA SER A 265 -19.17 3.81 15.76
C SER A 265 -17.79 4.38 15.40
N THR A 266 -16.81 4.16 16.27
CA THR A 266 -15.44 4.64 16.09
C THR A 266 -14.75 3.96 14.91
N LEU A 267 -14.89 2.64 14.79
CA LEU A 267 -14.39 1.88 13.66
C LEU A 267 -15.03 2.36 12.34
N GLY A 268 -16.34 2.59 12.33
CA GLY A 268 -17.05 3.10 11.16
C GLY A 268 -16.56 4.48 10.73
N LYS A 269 -16.30 5.39 11.68
CA LYS A 269 -15.72 6.71 11.41
C LYS A 269 -14.31 6.59 10.82
N TRP A 270 -13.47 5.74 11.40
CA TRP A 270 -12.11 5.51 10.90
C TRP A 270 -12.12 4.95 9.48
N LEU A 271 -12.95 3.95 9.19
CA LEU A 271 -13.07 3.36 7.85
C LEU A 271 -13.58 4.37 6.79
N LYS A 272 -14.52 5.26 7.17
CA LYS A 272 -15.05 6.32 6.28
C LYS A 272 -14.04 7.45 6.04
N ALA A 273 -13.20 7.77 7.03
CA ALA A 273 -12.20 8.83 6.90
C ALA A 273 -11.04 8.44 5.97
N ARG A 274 -10.85 7.16 5.70
CA ARG A 274 -9.79 6.68 4.82
C ARG A 274 -10.04 7.12 3.38
N GLN A 275 -9.06 7.83 2.84
CA GLN A 275 -9.07 8.20 1.42
C GLN A 275 -8.61 7.01 0.58
N THR A 276 -9.45 6.61 -0.36
CA THR A 276 -9.14 5.56 -1.33
C THR A 276 -8.96 6.21 -2.70
N PRO A 277 -7.88 5.89 -3.44
CA PRO A 277 -7.73 6.33 -4.82
C PRO A 277 -8.84 5.71 -5.69
N LYS A 278 -9.13 6.30 -6.85
CA LYS A 278 -10.01 5.66 -7.84
C LYS A 278 -9.39 4.34 -8.32
N THR A 279 -10.22 3.44 -8.80
CA THR A 279 -9.77 2.13 -9.32
C THR A 279 -8.79 2.27 -10.49
N ASP A 280 -8.97 3.30 -11.30
CA ASP A 280 -8.15 3.67 -12.46
C ASP A 280 -7.19 4.84 -12.18
N ALA A 281 -6.94 5.16 -10.91
CA ALA A 281 -6.04 6.24 -10.54
C ALA A 281 -4.63 6.03 -11.10
N ILE A 282 -4.05 7.12 -11.62
CA ILE A 282 -2.65 7.14 -12.08
C ILE A 282 -1.72 6.90 -10.90
N ARG A 283 -0.93 5.84 -10.97
CA ARG A 283 -0.04 5.42 -9.87
C ARG A 283 1.28 6.17 -9.95
N VAL A 284 1.63 6.88 -8.88
CA VAL A 284 2.85 7.68 -8.77
C VAL A 284 3.74 7.09 -7.68
N ALA A 285 4.90 6.56 -8.06
CA ALA A 285 5.91 6.08 -7.11
C ALA A 285 6.95 7.16 -6.83
N CYS A 286 7.04 7.60 -5.58
CA CYS A 286 8.10 8.52 -5.11
C CYS A 286 9.28 7.70 -4.57
N VAL A 287 10.29 7.49 -5.39
CA VAL A 287 11.53 6.77 -5.10
C VAL A 287 12.60 7.76 -4.65
N GLY A 288 13.28 7.50 -3.53
CA GLY A 288 14.32 8.42 -3.07
C GLY A 288 14.90 8.12 -1.69
N ASN A 289 15.65 9.08 -1.21
CA ASN A 289 16.35 9.04 0.07
C ASN A 289 15.55 9.69 1.22
N SER A 290 16.24 10.23 2.24
CA SER A 290 15.66 10.87 3.42
C SER A 290 14.70 12.03 3.10
N ILE A 291 14.92 12.75 2.01
CA ILE A 291 14.04 13.84 1.59
C ILE A 291 12.69 13.31 1.11
N THR A 292 12.68 12.19 0.41
CA THR A 292 11.45 11.48 0.00
C THR A 292 10.80 10.80 1.20
N ASP A 293 11.59 10.17 2.07
CA ASP A 293 11.15 9.56 3.32
C ASP A 293 10.49 10.60 4.27
N GLY A 294 10.91 11.87 4.22
CA GLY A 294 10.43 12.94 5.09
C GLY A 294 11.16 13.02 6.42
N HIS A 295 12.46 12.76 6.41
CA HIS A 295 13.33 12.88 7.60
C HIS A 295 13.24 14.27 8.22
N GLY A 296 13.13 14.33 9.56
CA GLY A 296 13.04 15.57 10.31
C GLY A 296 11.69 16.31 10.23
N ILE A 297 10.72 15.79 9.50
CA ILE A 297 9.36 16.32 9.46
C ILE A 297 8.51 15.58 10.49
N ASP A 298 8.03 16.29 11.51
CA ASP A 298 7.26 15.70 12.63
C ASP A 298 6.09 14.84 12.20
N MET A 299 5.38 15.27 11.18
CA MET A 299 4.21 14.60 10.62
C MET A 299 4.46 14.16 9.17
N ALA A 300 5.59 13.49 8.91
CA ALA A 300 5.99 13.07 7.56
C ALA A 300 4.90 12.33 6.77
N PRO A 301 4.06 11.43 7.36
CA PRO A 301 2.95 10.78 6.66
C PRO A 301 1.90 11.76 6.11
N SER A 302 1.83 12.98 6.64
CA SER A 302 0.92 14.02 6.17
C SER A 302 1.63 15.28 5.63
N GLN A 303 2.86 15.58 6.06
CA GLN A 303 3.60 16.79 5.73
C GLN A 303 4.80 16.54 4.80
N GLY A 304 5.23 15.31 4.63
CA GLY A 304 6.24 14.95 3.63
C GLY A 304 5.77 15.24 2.20
N TYR A 305 6.71 15.47 1.26
CA TYR A 305 6.31 15.87 -0.09
C TYR A 305 5.41 14.85 -0.81
N PRO A 306 5.58 13.52 -0.67
CA PRO A 306 4.67 12.58 -1.34
C PRO A 306 3.22 12.68 -0.85
N ALA A 307 3.01 12.92 0.45
CA ALA A 307 1.68 13.10 1.01
C ALA A 307 1.05 14.43 0.57
N GLN A 308 1.85 15.50 0.49
CA GLN A 308 1.38 16.78 -0.05
C GLN A 308 1.08 16.70 -1.53
N LEU A 309 1.89 15.97 -2.30
CA LEU A 309 1.68 15.68 -3.71
C LEU A 309 0.35 14.93 -3.92
N GLN A 310 0.04 13.91 -3.10
CA GLN A 310 -1.24 13.20 -3.15
C GLN A 310 -2.43 14.16 -2.99
N ARG A 311 -2.34 15.11 -2.03
CA ARG A 311 -3.42 16.09 -1.82
C ARG A 311 -3.59 17.05 -3.01
N MET A 312 -2.50 17.47 -3.63
CA MET A 312 -2.51 18.37 -4.80
C MET A 312 -3.09 17.68 -6.03
N LEU A 313 -2.71 16.43 -6.27
CA LEU A 313 -3.15 15.65 -7.43
C LEU A 313 -4.57 15.07 -7.26
N GLY A 314 -5.07 14.94 -6.03
CA GLY A 314 -6.42 14.45 -5.74
C GLY A 314 -6.60 12.95 -5.96
N LYS A 315 -7.86 12.51 -6.13
CA LYS A 315 -8.26 11.10 -6.19
C LYS A 315 -7.96 10.42 -7.53
N ASP A 316 -7.68 11.20 -8.57
CA ASP A 316 -7.31 10.67 -9.89
C ASP A 316 -5.88 10.13 -9.91
N TYR A 317 -5.14 10.33 -8.84
CA TYR A 317 -3.78 9.85 -8.64
C TYR A 317 -3.66 9.04 -7.34
N TRP A 318 -2.78 8.06 -7.37
CA TRP A 318 -2.39 7.28 -6.20
C TRP A 318 -0.89 7.40 -5.97
N VAL A 319 -0.51 8.29 -5.06
CA VAL A 319 0.89 8.57 -4.74
C VAL A 319 1.34 7.68 -3.58
N LYS A 320 2.43 6.94 -3.75
CA LYS A 320 3.07 6.18 -2.68
C LYS A 320 4.49 6.64 -2.43
N ASN A 321 4.84 6.68 -1.14
CA ASN A 321 6.18 7.01 -0.68
C ASN A 321 7.02 5.73 -0.56
N PHE A 322 8.09 5.65 -1.34
CA PHE A 322 9.10 4.58 -1.30
C PHE A 322 10.48 5.15 -0.90
N GLY A 323 10.51 6.29 -0.24
CA GLY A 323 11.73 6.90 0.28
C GLY A 323 12.33 6.09 1.43
N VAL A 324 13.65 6.00 1.46
CA VAL A 324 14.42 5.37 2.55
C VAL A 324 15.60 6.26 2.91
N SER A 325 15.66 6.71 4.16
CA SER A 325 16.71 7.62 4.63
C SER A 325 18.12 7.03 4.44
N GLY A 326 19.07 7.89 4.07
CA GLY A 326 20.49 7.53 3.93
C GLY A 326 20.90 6.87 2.61
N ARG A 327 19.94 6.51 1.74
CA ARG A 327 20.20 5.66 0.55
C ARG A 327 20.89 6.41 -0.57
N THR A 328 21.75 5.67 -1.28
CA THR A 328 22.54 6.11 -2.43
C THR A 328 21.97 5.58 -3.74
N MET A 329 22.21 6.28 -4.84
CA MET A 329 22.06 5.77 -6.20
C MET A 329 23.13 4.72 -6.50
N LEU A 330 24.36 4.96 -6.05
CA LEU A 330 25.51 4.09 -6.19
C LEU A 330 25.25 2.71 -5.55
N ASN A 331 25.40 1.64 -6.31
CA ASN A 331 25.29 0.27 -5.82
C ASN A 331 26.44 -0.13 -4.88
N LYS A 332 27.58 0.51 -5.00
CA LYS A 332 28.74 0.35 -4.09
C LYS A 332 28.76 1.41 -2.97
N GLY A 333 27.74 2.26 -2.90
CA GLY A 333 27.59 3.17 -1.78
C GLY A 333 27.38 2.45 -0.46
N ASP A 334 27.50 3.17 0.65
CA ASP A 334 27.35 2.63 2.00
C ASP A 334 25.95 2.03 2.25
N GLN A 335 24.91 2.54 1.57
CA GLN A 335 23.52 2.11 1.69
C GLN A 335 22.80 2.16 0.33
N PRO A 336 22.98 1.17 -0.55
CA PRO A 336 22.38 1.17 -1.90
C PRO A 336 20.86 1.10 -1.88
N TYR A 337 20.17 2.00 -2.61
CA TYR A 337 18.71 2.02 -2.66
C TYR A 337 18.14 0.78 -3.39
N MET A 338 18.80 0.30 -4.44
CA MET A 338 18.30 -0.83 -5.24
C MET A 338 18.29 -2.18 -4.49
N THR A 339 18.88 -2.24 -3.29
CA THR A 339 18.82 -3.42 -2.40
C THR A 339 17.67 -3.38 -1.40
N GLU A 340 16.93 -2.26 -1.33
CA GLU A 340 15.85 -2.07 -0.36
C GLU A 340 14.55 -2.75 -0.78
N LEU A 341 13.78 -3.20 0.21
CA LEU A 341 12.41 -3.69 -0.02
C LEU A 341 11.51 -2.61 -0.64
N ALA A 342 11.76 -1.34 -0.32
CA ALA A 342 11.05 -0.21 -0.90
C ALA A 342 11.22 -0.14 -2.43
N TRP A 343 12.38 -0.54 -2.96
CA TRP A 343 12.61 -0.63 -4.40
C TRP A 343 11.82 -1.77 -5.05
N ALA A 344 11.80 -2.95 -4.42
CA ALA A 344 10.97 -4.07 -4.88
C ALA A 344 9.47 -3.72 -4.84
N ASP A 345 9.00 -3.08 -3.77
CA ASP A 345 7.63 -2.62 -3.63
C ASP A 345 7.26 -1.53 -4.65
N ALA A 346 8.19 -0.62 -4.97
CA ALA A 346 7.98 0.41 -6.00
C ALA A 346 7.76 -0.20 -7.40
N GLN A 347 8.50 -1.26 -7.73
CA GLN A 347 8.30 -2.01 -8.97
C GLN A 347 6.98 -2.80 -8.95
N ALA A 348 6.68 -3.51 -7.86
CA ALA A 348 5.44 -4.27 -7.69
C ALA A 348 4.19 -3.38 -7.68
N PHE A 349 4.33 -2.11 -7.29
CA PHE A 349 3.27 -1.10 -7.40
C PHE A 349 2.85 -0.84 -8.86
N LYS A 350 3.67 -1.22 -9.84
CA LYS A 350 3.43 -1.02 -11.29
C LYS A 350 3.05 0.43 -11.59
N PRO A 351 3.91 1.39 -11.28
CA PRO A 351 3.59 2.81 -11.39
C PRO A 351 3.39 3.25 -12.84
N ASP A 352 2.55 4.26 -13.07
CA ASP A 352 2.41 5.00 -14.32
C ASP A 352 3.45 6.13 -14.40
N VAL A 353 3.82 6.67 -13.23
CA VAL A 353 4.84 7.71 -13.08
C VAL A 353 5.79 7.33 -11.96
N VAL A 354 7.09 7.44 -12.22
CA VAL A 354 8.13 7.28 -11.19
C VAL A 354 8.89 8.59 -11.02
N VAL A 355 8.91 9.09 -9.79
CA VAL A 355 9.70 10.26 -9.39
C VAL A 355 10.96 9.76 -8.71
N ILE A 356 12.12 9.90 -9.35
CA ILE A 356 13.41 9.46 -8.80
C ILE A 356 14.15 10.65 -8.20
N LYS A 357 14.39 10.62 -6.90
CA LYS A 357 15.10 11.65 -6.16
C LYS A 357 16.20 11.03 -5.30
N LEU A 358 17.35 10.74 -5.92
CA LEU A 358 18.59 10.21 -5.31
C LEU A 358 19.79 11.08 -5.72
N GLY A 359 20.98 10.78 -5.19
CA GLY A 359 22.21 11.50 -5.47
C GLY A 359 22.76 12.30 -4.30
N THR A 360 21.92 12.68 -3.31
CA THR A 360 22.36 13.48 -2.16
C THR A 360 23.42 12.74 -1.31
N ASN A 361 23.16 11.48 -0.95
CA ASN A 361 24.07 10.66 -0.13
C ASN A 361 25.28 10.18 -0.90
N ASP A 362 25.18 10.14 -2.20
CA ASP A 362 26.27 9.77 -3.12
C ASP A 362 27.43 10.77 -3.04
N SER A 363 27.14 12.04 -2.74
CA SER A 363 28.13 13.11 -2.63
C SER A 363 29.09 12.97 -1.43
N LYS A 364 28.80 12.08 -0.48
CA LYS A 364 29.66 11.79 0.66
C LYS A 364 31.00 11.19 0.19
N PRO A 365 32.14 11.56 0.76
CA PRO A 365 33.47 11.07 0.30
C PRO A 365 33.57 9.54 0.20
N GLN A 366 33.01 8.81 1.19
CA GLN A 366 33.03 7.35 1.20
C GLN A 366 32.19 6.71 0.08
N ASN A 367 31.24 7.44 -0.50
CA ASN A 367 30.43 6.99 -1.62
C ASN A 367 30.99 7.50 -2.95
N TRP A 368 31.42 8.77 -3.01
CA TRP A 368 31.85 9.38 -4.26
C TRP A 368 33.20 8.86 -4.77
N GLN A 369 33.95 8.10 -3.96
CA GLN A 369 35.10 7.33 -4.43
C GLN A 369 34.73 6.37 -5.57
N TYR A 370 33.45 5.97 -5.67
CA TYR A 370 32.92 5.08 -6.73
C TYR A 370 32.22 5.88 -7.85
N LYS A 371 32.49 7.16 -8.00
CA LYS A 371 31.80 8.07 -8.93
C LYS A 371 31.77 7.61 -10.39
N THR A 372 32.76 6.83 -10.82
CA THR A 372 32.81 6.26 -12.18
C THR A 372 31.64 5.33 -12.48
N GLU A 373 30.99 4.77 -11.46
CA GLU A 373 29.86 3.85 -11.58
C GLU A 373 28.50 4.56 -11.51
N PHE A 374 28.46 5.81 -11.02
CA PHE A 374 27.19 6.53 -10.76
C PHE A 374 26.28 6.59 -12.00
N ARG A 375 26.86 6.88 -13.17
CA ARG A 375 26.13 6.88 -14.46
C ARG A 375 25.51 5.51 -14.75
N GLN A 376 26.31 4.46 -14.64
CA GLN A 376 25.87 3.09 -14.93
C GLN A 376 24.76 2.64 -13.99
N ASP A 377 24.86 2.95 -12.71
CA ASP A 377 23.87 2.60 -11.68
C ASP A 377 22.54 3.35 -11.88
N LEU A 378 22.61 4.64 -12.25
CA LEU A 378 21.42 5.43 -12.63
C LEU A 378 20.75 4.86 -13.89
N GLU A 379 21.53 4.52 -14.92
CA GLU A 379 21.03 3.89 -16.13
C GLU A 379 20.41 2.51 -15.83
N GLN A 380 21.01 1.72 -14.96
CA GLN A 380 20.45 0.44 -14.51
C GLN A 380 19.09 0.63 -13.84
N MET A 381 18.92 1.60 -12.94
CA MET A 381 17.64 1.89 -12.32
C MET A 381 16.57 2.27 -13.34
N ILE A 382 16.92 3.15 -14.29
CA ILE A 382 16.03 3.59 -15.38
C ILE A 382 15.63 2.38 -16.25
N LEU A 383 16.58 1.56 -16.68
CA LEU A 383 16.34 0.43 -17.55
C LEU A 383 15.60 -0.72 -16.86
N THR A 384 15.71 -0.84 -15.54
CA THR A 384 14.85 -1.76 -14.76
C THR A 384 13.38 -1.37 -14.86
N LEU A 385 13.07 -0.08 -14.81
CA LEU A 385 11.70 0.45 -14.95
C LEU A 385 11.24 0.51 -16.43
N ARG A 386 12.17 0.76 -17.35
CA ARG A 386 11.94 1.01 -18.77
C ARG A 386 12.89 0.20 -19.65
N PRO A 387 12.76 -1.15 -19.66
CA PRO A 387 13.66 -2.01 -20.45
C PRO A 387 13.59 -1.75 -21.97
N ASP A 388 12.52 -1.13 -22.43
CA ASP A 388 12.35 -0.70 -23.82
C ASP A 388 13.34 0.39 -24.26
N LEU A 389 13.91 1.15 -23.33
CA LEU A 389 14.91 2.17 -23.61
C LEU A 389 16.32 1.58 -23.85
N ALA A 390 16.55 0.31 -23.52
CA ALA A 390 17.81 -0.39 -23.78
C ALA A 390 18.01 -0.74 -25.27
N GLN A 391 16.98 -0.71 -26.11
CA GLN A 391 17.07 -1.10 -27.52
C GLN A 391 17.19 0.12 -28.42
N PRO A 392 18.10 0.10 -29.45
CA PRO A 392 18.08 1.12 -30.47
C PRO A 392 16.72 1.10 -31.17
N ALA A 393 16.16 2.29 -31.44
CA ALA A 393 14.88 2.43 -32.12
C ALA A 393 14.81 1.54 -33.35
N LYS A 394 13.99 0.48 -33.32
CA LYS A 394 13.80 -0.39 -34.49
C LYS A 394 13.19 0.44 -35.60
N SER A 395 13.93 0.63 -36.68
CA SER A 395 13.41 1.20 -37.92
C SER A 395 12.16 0.41 -38.33
N SER A 396 11.03 1.11 -38.48
CA SER A 396 9.73 0.53 -38.81
C SER A 396 9.76 -0.10 -40.20
N LYS A 397 10.09 -1.37 -40.34
CA LYS A 397 9.71 -2.18 -41.49
C LYS A 397 8.29 -2.73 -41.24
N LYS A 398 7.31 -2.14 -41.91
CA LYS A 398 5.92 -2.63 -41.96
C LYS A 398 5.92 -4.08 -42.52
N GLY A 399 5.75 -5.06 -41.67
CA GLY A 399 5.43 -6.44 -42.03
C GLY A 399 4.07 -6.80 -41.44
N LYS A 400 3.06 -7.02 -42.30
CA LYS A 400 1.75 -7.56 -41.91
C LYS A 400 1.95 -8.93 -41.26
N LYS A 401 1.60 -9.09 -39.99
CA LYS A 401 1.37 -10.41 -39.39
C LYS A 401 0.21 -10.41 -38.41
N ALA A 402 -0.61 -11.43 -38.59
CA ALA A 402 -1.73 -11.99 -37.86
C ALA A 402 -2.04 -11.47 -36.43
N LYS A 403 -3.32 -11.16 -36.21
CA LYS A 403 -3.97 -10.93 -34.90
C LYS A 403 -3.88 -12.21 -34.05
N LYS A 404 -2.94 -12.26 -33.12
CA LYS A 404 -3.05 -13.06 -31.90
C LYS A 404 -3.55 -12.14 -30.79
N ALA A 405 -4.44 -12.66 -29.92
CA ALA A 405 -4.94 -11.94 -28.76
C ALA A 405 -3.78 -11.32 -28.00
N GLN A 406 -3.75 -10.00 -27.93
CA GLN A 406 -2.66 -9.22 -27.38
C GLN A 406 -2.88 -9.17 -25.87
N ALA A 407 -2.07 -9.89 -25.09
CA ALA A 407 -1.86 -9.56 -23.70
C ALA A 407 -1.48 -8.07 -23.64
N ALA A 408 -2.08 -7.31 -22.71
CA ALA A 408 -1.80 -5.89 -22.56
C ALA A 408 -0.28 -5.67 -22.50
N ALA A 409 0.24 -4.78 -23.36
CA ALA A 409 1.66 -4.47 -23.37
C ALA A 409 2.08 -4.02 -21.96
N PRO A 410 3.25 -4.40 -21.45
CA PRO A 410 3.71 -3.99 -20.13
C PRO A 410 3.69 -2.46 -20.06
N GLN A 411 3.11 -1.96 -18.99
CA GLN A 411 2.97 -0.52 -18.73
C GLN A 411 4.37 0.12 -18.70
N LYS A 412 4.54 1.20 -19.43
CA LYS A 412 5.80 1.92 -19.53
C LYS A 412 5.70 3.17 -18.67
N PRO A 413 6.25 3.16 -17.44
CA PRO A 413 6.15 4.35 -16.60
C PRO A 413 6.85 5.55 -17.21
N ARG A 414 6.26 6.73 -17.05
CA ARG A 414 6.94 8.00 -17.26
C ARG A 414 7.91 8.21 -16.08
N ILE A 415 9.18 8.46 -16.36
CA ILE A 415 10.18 8.72 -15.34
C ILE A 415 10.46 10.21 -15.27
N LEU A 416 10.33 10.78 -14.06
CA LEU A 416 10.75 12.13 -13.71
C LEU A 416 12.04 12.01 -12.89
N LEU A 417 13.13 12.52 -13.40
CA LEU A 417 14.42 12.54 -12.71
C LEU A 417 14.60 13.87 -12.02
N CYS A 418 14.57 13.86 -10.67
CA CYS A 418 14.74 15.06 -9.87
C CYS A 418 16.20 15.28 -9.52
N THR A 419 16.69 16.51 -9.71
CA THR A 419 18.00 16.90 -9.17
C THR A 419 17.97 16.85 -7.63
N PRO A 420 19.10 16.52 -6.95
CA PRO A 420 19.21 16.74 -5.51
C PRO A 420 18.96 18.21 -5.17
N ILE A 421 18.31 18.46 -4.03
CA ILE A 421 18.27 19.84 -3.49
C ILE A 421 19.65 20.24 -3.00
N PRO A 422 19.97 21.56 -2.90
CA PRO A 422 21.29 22.01 -2.49
C PRO A 422 21.60 21.65 -1.03
N ALA A 423 22.84 21.33 -0.75
CA ALA A 423 23.35 21.19 0.61
C ALA A 423 23.84 22.56 1.11
N LEU A 424 23.01 23.23 1.91
CA LEU A 424 23.34 24.56 2.45
C LEU A 424 24.34 24.50 3.59
N LYS A 425 24.56 23.31 4.16
CA LYS A 425 25.56 23.01 5.18
C LYS A 425 26.21 21.65 4.90
N SER A 426 27.47 21.51 5.29
CA SER A 426 28.20 20.25 5.19
C SER A 426 27.86 19.34 6.37
N SER A 427 26.61 18.81 6.38
CA SER A 427 26.16 17.86 7.39
C SER A 427 26.33 16.42 6.89
N TRP A 428 26.73 15.50 7.77
CA TRP A 428 26.97 14.07 7.47
C TRP A 428 27.91 13.77 6.30
N GLY A 429 28.80 14.71 5.95
CA GLY A 429 29.72 14.57 4.81
C GLY A 429 29.11 14.81 3.44
N ILE A 430 27.83 15.25 3.38
CA ILE A 430 27.17 15.64 2.13
C ILE A 430 27.88 16.88 1.56
N ASN A 431 28.22 16.84 0.26
CA ASN A 431 29.09 17.81 -0.39
C ASN A 431 28.37 18.51 -1.55
N GLU A 432 28.07 19.80 -1.34
CA GLU A 432 27.38 20.62 -2.35
C GLU A 432 28.18 20.75 -3.66
N SER A 433 29.49 20.90 -3.59
CA SER A 433 30.32 21.02 -4.80
C SER A 433 30.22 19.76 -5.68
N VAL A 434 30.18 18.58 -5.06
CA VAL A 434 29.98 17.31 -5.76
C VAL A 434 28.57 17.22 -6.34
N ILE A 435 27.54 17.64 -5.57
CA ILE A 435 26.15 17.64 -6.05
C ILE A 435 26.02 18.53 -7.30
N ALA A 436 26.42 19.78 -7.19
CA ALA A 436 26.20 20.77 -8.24
C ALA A 436 27.07 20.53 -9.48
N ASN A 437 28.36 20.17 -9.30
CA ASN A 437 29.33 20.17 -10.38
C ASN A 437 29.58 18.78 -10.99
N GLU A 438 29.19 17.69 -10.31
CA GLU A 438 29.45 16.34 -10.81
C GLU A 438 28.14 15.52 -10.94
N ILE A 439 27.30 15.42 -9.89
CA ILE A 439 26.11 14.58 -9.90
C ILE A 439 25.02 15.13 -10.84
N ILE A 440 24.67 16.41 -10.70
CA ILE A 440 23.61 17.03 -11.53
C ILE A 440 23.94 16.97 -13.02
N PRO A 441 25.17 17.32 -13.48
CA PRO A 441 25.53 17.15 -14.88
C PRO A 441 25.37 15.72 -15.39
N ILE A 442 25.78 14.69 -14.62
CA ILE A 442 25.57 13.30 -15.00
C ILE A 442 24.08 12.96 -15.14
N GLN A 443 23.26 13.40 -14.19
CA GLN A 443 21.79 13.20 -14.26
C GLN A 443 21.17 13.86 -15.51
N GLN A 444 21.63 15.07 -15.86
CA GLN A 444 21.17 15.78 -17.06
C GLN A 444 21.55 15.06 -18.35
N GLU A 445 22.80 14.58 -18.46
CA GLU A 445 23.26 13.80 -19.61
C GLU A 445 22.49 12.49 -19.76
N VAL A 446 22.24 11.77 -18.66
CA VAL A 446 21.44 10.53 -18.66
C VAL A 446 20.01 10.81 -19.04
N ALA A 447 19.41 11.90 -18.51
CA ALA A 447 18.07 12.29 -18.88
C ALA A 447 17.97 12.63 -20.39
N GLN A 448 18.92 13.36 -20.93
CA GLN A 448 19.00 13.67 -22.35
C GLN A 448 19.12 12.39 -23.19
N LYS A 449 20.01 11.45 -22.80
CA LYS A 449 20.23 10.18 -23.48
C LYS A 449 18.94 9.35 -23.63
N TYR A 450 18.12 9.32 -22.59
CA TYR A 450 16.89 8.52 -22.54
C TYR A 450 15.59 9.30 -22.78
N GLY A 451 15.69 10.60 -23.09
CA GLY A 451 14.53 11.47 -23.30
C GLY A 451 13.66 11.61 -22.05
N LEU A 452 14.26 11.66 -20.86
CA LEU A 452 13.56 11.79 -19.59
C LEU A 452 13.38 13.27 -19.23
N GLN A 453 12.31 13.55 -18.50
CA GLN A 453 12.09 14.90 -17.95
C GLN A 453 12.92 15.09 -16.68
N ILE A 454 13.72 16.19 -16.62
CA ILE A 454 14.35 16.67 -15.40
C ILE A 454 13.36 17.57 -14.65
N VAL A 455 13.29 17.36 -13.34
CA VAL A 455 12.65 18.28 -12.40
C VAL A 455 13.76 18.93 -11.58
N ASP A 456 14.02 20.20 -11.84
CA ASP A 456 15.07 20.94 -11.13
C ASP A 456 14.60 21.33 -9.73
N LEU A 457 15.01 20.53 -8.75
CA LEU A 457 14.79 20.82 -7.33
C LEU A 457 15.97 21.57 -6.68
N HIS A 458 17.14 21.61 -7.37
CA HIS A 458 18.34 22.24 -6.82
C HIS A 458 18.16 23.75 -6.72
N THR A 459 17.65 24.39 -7.75
CA THR A 459 17.46 25.86 -7.77
C THR A 459 16.33 26.31 -6.84
N LEU A 460 15.44 25.42 -6.40
CA LEU A 460 14.29 25.73 -5.54
C LEU A 460 14.69 26.34 -4.18
N PHE A 461 15.84 25.93 -3.64
CA PHE A 461 16.33 26.33 -2.32
C PHE A 461 17.56 27.23 -2.38
N THR A 462 17.93 27.74 -3.55
CA THR A 462 18.99 28.75 -3.66
C THR A 462 18.58 30.03 -2.94
N GLY A 463 19.44 30.58 -2.12
CA GLY A 463 19.20 31.81 -1.35
C GLY A 463 19.28 31.61 0.16
N ASN A 464 18.30 32.11 0.92
CA ASN A 464 18.34 32.17 2.39
C ASN A 464 17.95 30.87 3.13
N GLY A 465 17.78 29.76 2.42
CA GLY A 465 17.40 28.46 3.02
C GLY A 465 15.99 28.38 3.59
N ALA A 466 15.08 29.29 3.22
CA ALA A 466 13.70 29.25 3.66
C ALA A 466 13.01 27.93 3.26
N GLY A 467 12.47 27.22 4.24
CA GLY A 467 11.86 25.88 4.03
C GLY A 467 12.82 24.72 4.23
N MET A 468 14.03 24.98 4.76
CA MET A 468 15.00 23.95 5.15
C MET A 468 15.07 23.85 6.67
N LEU A 469 15.38 22.63 7.16
CA LEU A 469 15.73 22.39 8.55
C LEU A 469 17.12 22.98 8.88
N ASP A 470 17.43 23.06 10.17
CA ASP A 470 18.70 23.61 10.66
C ASP A 470 19.94 22.82 10.21
N ASP A 471 19.76 21.58 9.78
CA ASP A 471 20.82 20.75 9.22
C ASP A 471 21.32 21.23 7.84
N GLY A 472 20.51 22.05 7.14
CA GLY A 472 20.81 22.58 5.81
C GLY A 472 20.74 21.55 4.68
N ILE A 473 20.20 20.35 4.94
CA ILE A 473 20.07 19.24 3.97
C ILE A 473 18.61 18.86 3.74
N HIS A 474 17.79 18.85 4.80
CA HIS A 474 16.41 18.37 4.71
C HIS A 474 15.43 19.55 4.66
N PRO A 475 14.37 19.44 3.85
CA PRO A 475 13.29 20.43 3.86
C PRO A 475 12.43 20.28 5.11
N ASP A 476 11.92 21.40 5.63
CA ASP A 476 10.78 21.40 6.57
C ASP A 476 9.45 21.11 5.83
N GLY A 477 8.32 21.15 6.55
CA GLY A 477 7.00 20.91 5.93
C GLY A 477 6.66 21.91 4.81
N ARG A 478 7.16 23.15 4.86
CA ARG A 478 6.98 24.18 3.83
C ARG A 478 7.86 23.89 2.61
N GLY A 479 9.12 23.51 2.85
CA GLY A 479 10.02 23.07 1.79
C GLY A 479 9.50 21.81 1.08
N ALA A 480 9.00 20.84 1.83
CA ALA A 480 8.35 19.66 1.29
C ALA A 480 7.14 20.01 0.41
N ARG A 481 6.37 21.06 0.77
CA ARG A 481 5.27 21.56 -0.06
C ARG A 481 5.77 22.12 -1.39
N ARG A 482 6.82 22.92 -1.38
CA ARG A 482 7.44 23.49 -2.61
C ARG A 482 7.95 22.39 -3.55
N LEU A 483 8.56 21.32 -2.97
CA LEU A 483 8.92 20.11 -3.75
C LEU A 483 7.70 19.49 -4.41
N ALA A 484 6.62 19.28 -3.63
CA ALA A 484 5.38 18.69 -4.13
C ALA A 484 4.75 19.53 -5.26
N GLU A 485 4.78 20.86 -5.17
CA GLU A 485 4.26 21.78 -6.20
C GLU A 485 5.01 21.63 -7.52
N LEU A 486 6.35 21.58 -7.50
CA LEU A 486 7.14 21.36 -8.72
C LEU A 486 6.90 19.97 -9.34
N VAL A 487 6.87 18.94 -8.50
CA VAL A 487 6.62 17.58 -8.97
C VAL A 487 5.19 17.46 -9.52
N ALA A 488 4.19 18.06 -8.87
CA ALA A 488 2.80 18.07 -9.37
C ALA A 488 2.72 18.75 -10.73
N THR A 489 3.35 19.92 -10.88
CA THR A 489 3.43 20.61 -12.18
C THR A 489 4.08 19.72 -13.24
N ALA A 490 5.19 19.07 -12.93
CA ALA A 490 5.86 18.17 -13.87
C ALA A 490 5.00 16.95 -14.24
N ILE A 491 4.18 16.43 -13.32
CA ILE A 491 3.26 15.31 -13.59
C ILE A 491 2.11 15.74 -14.49
N THR A 492 1.54 16.94 -14.26
CA THR A 492 0.32 17.41 -14.94
C THR A 492 0.58 18.16 -16.23
N SER A 493 1.79 18.73 -16.43
CA SER A 493 2.20 19.28 -17.71
C SER A 493 2.54 18.14 -18.70
N GLN A 494 1.68 17.96 -19.68
CA GLN A 494 1.93 17.04 -20.82
C GLN A 494 2.56 17.78 -21.99
#